data_975ef46b976d73330ab2663326acb1a7
#
_entry.id   975ef46b976d73330ab2663326acb1a7
#
_cell.length_a   1.000
_cell.length_b   1.000
_cell.length_c   1.000
_cell.angle_alpha   90.00
_cell.angle_beta   90.00
_cell.angle_gamma   90.00
#
_symmetry.space_group_name_H-M   'P 1'
#
loop_
_entity.id
_entity.type
_entity.pdbx_description
1 polymer ?
#
loop_
_entity_poly.entity_id
_entity_poly.type
_entity_poly.pdbx_seq_one_letter_code
_entity_poly.pdbx_strand_id
1 'polypeptide(L)'
;MAGQQKSVTLRFLAAPMDANVRGYVGGGKILEWIDKAGYAAAAAWSGHYSVTGYVGNIHLHRVVNVGDMVEVEARVVYTGRTSLQVVCTVTSHNPRDQVRVTNTQCLLVFVAMDSDGKPTPVPPFEPEDDWEREENERAQVLTAVRREVDDAMALQVYSEATETCRETLRFLAAPTDVNWGGKVHGGYVMHWIMTAGKLVAERYFHGHARATYAGGFRFYRPMYIGDIVEVDARLIYTEGPEMHVSVYVRSGDPRGTELQTTTHCTIVYTARDEEDGEVPVRPWVPRLPEDRALERHAVDLIEIRSRLGRNEPHEPHAD
;
A
#
# COMPACT_ATOMS: atom_id res chain seq x y z
N MET A 1 -4.44 -30.01 15.25
CA MET A 1 -4.44 -28.57 15.06
C MET A 1 -3.57 -28.30 13.85
N ALA A 2 -4.07 -27.63 12.81
CA ALA A 2 -3.23 -27.17 11.72
C ALA A 2 -2.16 -26.26 12.34
N GLY A 3 -0.88 -26.50 12.01
CA GLY A 3 0.22 -25.81 12.66
C GLY A 3 0.13 -24.30 12.39
N GLN A 4 0.26 -23.53 13.44
CA GLN A 4 0.38 -22.08 13.39
C GLN A 4 1.73 -21.73 12.74
N GLN A 5 1.72 -21.56 11.42
CA GLN A 5 2.94 -21.19 10.70
C GLN A 5 3.18 -19.68 10.88
N LYS A 6 4.26 -19.31 11.58
CA LYS A 6 4.60 -17.91 11.88
C LYS A 6 5.03 -17.11 10.64
N SER A 7 5.62 -17.75 9.64
CA SER A 7 6.12 -17.08 8.44
C SER A 7 5.86 -17.86 7.17
N VAL A 8 5.72 -17.12 6.06
CA VAL A 8 5.60 -17.65 4.70
C VAL A 8 6.51 -16.82 3.80
N THR A 9 7.27 -17.48 2.91
CA THR A 9 8.06 -16.80 1.88
C THR A 9 7.53 -17.17 0.51
N LEU A 10 7.10 -16.16 -0.25
CA LEU A 10 6.76 -16.32 -1.66
C LEU A 10 7.93 -15.83 -2.52
N ARG A 11 8.17 -16.53 -3.62
CA ARG A 11 9.22 -16.20 -4.59
C ARG A 11 8.61 -15.94 -5.95
N PHE A 12 9.06 -14.85 -6.58
CA PHE A 12 8.62 -14.42 -7.90
C PHE A 12 9.86 -14.16 -8.77
N LEU A 13 9.77 -14.52 -10.04
CA LEU A 13 10.73 -14.04 -11.04
C LEU A 13 10.10 -12.80 -11.68
N ALA A 14 10.76 -11.63 -11.58
CA ALA A 14 10.29 -10.40 -12.16
C ALA A 14 10.26 -10.52 -13.70
N ALA A 15 9.06 -10.69 -14.25
CA ALA A 15 8.86 -10.92 -15.68
C ALA A 15 8.82 -9.59 -16.46
N PRO A 16 9.11 -9.61 -17.78
CA PRO A 16 8.99 -8.40 -18.62
C PRO A 16 7.60 -7.73 -18.57
N MET A 17 6.53 -8.52 -18.36
CA MET A 17 5.18 -7.99 -18.22
C MET A 17 4.91 -7.29 -16.87
N ASP A 18 5.77 -7.45 -15.88
CA ASP A 18 5.68 -6.77 -14.59
C ASP A 18 6.39 -5.40 -14.62
N ALA A 19 7.13 -5.13 -15.72
CA ALA A 19 7.88 -3.90 -15.89
C ALA A 19 7.00 -2.72 -16.32
N ASN A 20 7.38 -1.55 -15.87
CA ASN A 20 6.90 -0.29 -16.41
C ASN A 20 7.67 0.10 -17.68
N VAL A 21 7.31 1.26 -18.26
CA VAL A 21 7.95 1.77 -19.49
C VAL A 21 9.46 2.08 -19.38
N ARG A 22 9.98 2.11 -18.16
CA ARG A 22 11.41 2.30 -17.88
C ARG A 22 12.18 0.97 -17.65
N GLY A 23 11.52 -0.17 -17.77
CA GLY A 23 12.15 -1.50 -17.69
C GLY A 23 12.38 -2.03 -16.28
N TYR A 24 11.79 -1.44 -15.25
CA TYR A 24 11.79 -1.98 -13.89
C TYR A 24 10.37 -2.24 -13.37
N VAL A 25 10.24 -3.08 -12.34
CA VAL A 25 8.96 -3.46 -11.75
C VAL A 25 8.33 -2.25 -11.05
N GLY A 26 7.08 -1.96 -11.40
CA GLY A 26 6.34 -0.85 -10.79
C GLY A 26 5.95 -1.13 -9.33
N GLY A 27 5.86 -0.05 -8.52
CA GLY A 27 5.48 -0.17 -7.10
C GLY A 27 4.15 -0.89 -6.88
N GLY A 28 3.17 -0.70 -7.76
CA GLY A 28 1.88 -1.42 -7.69
C GLY A 28 2.03 -2.93 -7.78
N LYS A 29 2.95 -3.43 -8.59
CA LYS A 29 3.24 -4.87 -8.68
C LYS A 29 3.93 -5.41 -7.42
N ILE A 30 4.83 -4.62 -6.84
CA ILE A 30 5.45 -4.95 -5.54
C ILE A 30 4.36 -5.10 -4.47
N LEU A 31 3.40 -4.16 -4.41
CA LEU A 31 2.28 -4.20 -3.46
C LEU A 31 1.38 -5.42 -3.67
N GLU A 32 1.17 -5.84 -4.91
CA GLU A 32 0.43 -7.07 -5.22
C GLU A 32 1.14 -8.32 -4.65
N TRP A 33 2.46 -8.41 -4.80
CA TRP A 33 3.24 -9.53 -4.23
C TRP A 33 3.24 -9.52 -2.70
N ILE A 34 3.36 -8.33 -2.09
CA ILE A 34 3.29 -8.14 -0.65
C ILE A 34 1.94 -8.62 -0.10
N ASP A 35 0.83 -8.19 -0.72
CA ASP A 35 -0.52 -8.57 -0.26
C ASP A 35 -0.76 -10.09 -0.37
N LYS A 36 -0.24 -10.74 -1.44
CA LYS A 36 -0.31 -12.20 -1.60
C LYS A 36 0.47 -12.95 -0.51
N ALA A 37 1.68 -12.50 -0.19
CA ALA A 37 2.50 -13.13 0.84
C ALA A 37 1.89 -12.91 2.24
N GLY A 38 1.44 -11.69 2.52
CA GLY A 38 0.74 -11.35 3.77
C GLY A 38 -0.53 -12.18 3.97
N TYR A 39 -1.33 -12.32 2.91
CA TYR A 39 -2.51 -13.19 2.94
C TYR A 39 -2.13 -14.65 3.25
N ALA A 40 -1.09 -15.18 2.60
CA ALA A 40 -0.65 -16.56 2.82
C ALA A 40 -0.23 -16.80 4.29
N ALA A 41 0.51 -15.85 4.89
CA ALA A 41 0.90 -15.92 6.29
C ALA A 41 -0.33 -15.82 7.23
N ALA A 42 -1.24 -14.87 6.96
CA ALA A 42 -2.45 -14.70 7.75
C ALA A 42 -3.37 -15.94 7.70
N ALA A 43 -3.54 -16.55 6.53
CA ALA A 43 -4.32 -17.76 6.35
C ALA A 43 -3.66 -18.99 7.00
N ALA A 44 -2.33 -19.13 6.86
CA ALA A 44 -1.58 -20.23 7.47
C ALA A 44 -1.60 -20.18 9.00
N TRP A 45 -1.59 -18.99 9.60
CA TRP A 45 -1.70 -18.81 11.05
C TRP A 45 -3.13 -19.04 11.55
N SER A 46 -4.11 -18.35 10.94
CA SER A 46 -5.49 -18.38 11.43
C SER A 46 -6.25 -19.64 11.09
N GLY A 47 -5.86 -20.36 10.03
CA GLY A 47 -6.65 -21.45 9.44
C GLY A 47 -7.93 -20.98 8.74
N HIS A 48 -8.08 -19.67 8.51
CA HIS A 48 -9.26 -19.05 7.92
C HIS A 48 -8.91 -18.19 6.70
N TYR A 49 -9.89 -17.98 5.83
CA TYR A 49 -9.80 -16.92 4.83
C TYR A 49 -9.62 -15.57 5.55
N SER A 50 -8.76 -14.72 5.03
CA SER A 50 -8.48 -13.41 5.61
C SER A 50 -8.59 -12.31 4.58
N VAL A 51 -9.01 -11.12 5.00
CA VAL A 51 -9.10 -9.94 4.15
C VAL A 51 -8.11 -8.89 4.62
N THR A 52 -7.52 -8.18 3.67
CA THR A 52 -6.65 -7.04 3.96
C THR A 52 -7.49 -5.90 4.49
N GLY A 53 -7.23 -5.47 5.71
CA GLY A 53 -7.93 -4.35 6.36
C GLY A 53 -7.14 -3.05 6.30
N TYR A 54 -5.80 -3.16 6.37
CA TYR A 54 -4.91 -2.01 6.36
C TYR A 54 -3.53 -2.38 5.82
N VAL A 55 -2.91 -1.46 5.10
CA VAL A 55 -1.50 -1.54 4.71
C VAL A 55 -0.81 -0.26 5.20
N GLY A 56 0.22 -0.43 6.00
CA GLY A 56 0.99 0.65 6.61
C GLY A 56 1.89 1.37 5.62
N ASN A 57 2.76 2.17 6.17
CA ASN A 57 3.74 2.92 5.40
C ASN A 57 4.69 1.99 4.64
N ILE A 58 4.93 2.31 3.39
CA ILE A 58 5.83 1.58 2.51
C ILE A 58 6.78 2.58 1.88
N HIS A 59 8.08 2.42 2.17
CA HIS A 59 9.13 3.16 1.50
C HIS A 59 9.68 2.33 0.36
N LEU A 60 9.58 2.83 -0.86
CA LEU A 60 10.05 2.18 -2.07
C LEU A 60 11.46 2.69 -2.42
N HIS A 61 12.45 2.29 -1.62
CA HIS A 61 13.81 2.80 -1.73
C HIS A 61 14.55 2.32 -2.97
N ARG A 62 14.34 1.06 -3.33
CA ARG A 62 15.10 0.42 -4.41
C ARG A 62 14.19 -0.23 -5.43
N VAL A 63 14.59 -0.08 -6.70
CA VAL A 63 13.87 -0.71 -7.80
C VAL A 63 14.16 -2.21 -7.87
N VAL A 64 13.21 -2.96 -8.39
CA VAL A 64 13.37 -4.37 -8.76
C VAL A 64 13.50 -4.41 -10.28
N ASN A 65 14.56 -5.03 -10.79
CA ASN A 65 14.77 -5.13 -12.23
C ASN A 65 14.08 -6.36 -12.83
N VAL A 66 13.77 -6.28 -14.11
CA VAL A 66 13.31 -7.47 -14.85
C VAL A 66 14.39 -8.54 -14.83
N GLY A 67 14.01 -9.77 -14.52
CA GLY A 67 14.89 -10.91 -14.37
C GLY A 67 15.43 -11.13 -12.96
N ASP A 68 15.17 -10.19 -12.01
CA ASP A 68 15.50 -10.43 -10.60
C ASP A 68 14.56 -11.48 -9.98
N MET A 69 15.14 -12.31 -9.11
CA MET A 69 14.37 -13.13 -8.18
C MET A 69 13.92 -12.25 -7.00
N VAL A 70 12.64 -12.20 -6.77
CA VAL A 70 12.02 -11.43 -5.68
C VAL A 70 11.52 -12.39 -4.62
N GLU A 71 11.93 -12.20 -3.40
CA GLU A 71 11.42 -12.94 -2.24
C GLU A 71 10.62 -11.99 -1.37
N VAL A 72 9.40 -12.39 -1.02
CA VAL A 72 8.56 -11.67 -0.07
C VAL A 72 8.36 -12.56 1.13
N GLU A 73 9.05 -12.25 2.21
CA GLU A 73 8.87 -12.91 3.50
C GLU A 73 7.78 -12.18 4.28
N ALA A 74 6.76 -12.92 4.70
CA ALA A 74 5.65 -12.42 5.51
C ALA A 74 5.64 -13.14 6.85
N ARG A 75 5.73 -12.39 7.96
CA ARG A 75 5.77 -12.92 9.34
C ARG A 75 4.64 -12.33 10.16
N VAL A 76 3.89 -13.18 10.85
CA VAL A 76 2.91 -12.75 11.85
C VAL A 76 3.68 -12.24 13.07
N VAL A 77 3.40 -11.01 13.51
CA VAL A 77 4.08 -10.37 14.64
C VAL A 77 3.15 -10.02 15.80
N TYR A 78 1.83 -9.95 15.52
CA TYR A 78 0.84 -9.64 16.54
C TYR A 78 -0.53 -10.16 16.11
N THR A 79 -1.35 -10.58 17.08
CA THR A 79 -2.75 -10.92 16.87
C THR A 79 -3.65 -10.17 17.84
N GLY A 80 -4.72 -9.59 17.30
CA GLY A 80 -5.87 -9.14 18.09
C GLY A 80 -6.91 -10.25 18.23
N ARG A 81 -8.15 -9.90 18.55
CA ARG A 81 -9.22 -10.91 18.67
C ARG A 81 -9.53 -11.61 17.33
N THR A 82 -9.63 -10.86 16.24
CA THR A 82 -10.00 -11.33 14.89
C THR A 82 -9.04 -10.85 13.82
N SER A 83 -7.97 -10.18 14.19
CA SER A 83 -7.01 -9.57 13.26
C SER A 83 -5.60 -10.06 13.52
N LEU A 84 -4.80 -10.03 12.45
CA LEU A 84 -3.38 -10.36 12.47
C LEU A 84 -2.59 -9.18 11.90
N GLN A 85 -1.45 -8.89 12.52
CA GLN A 85 -0.47 -7.97 11.96
C GLN A 85 0.68 -8.79 11.39
N VAL A 86 1.00 -8.52 10.15
CA VAL A 86 2.00 -9.25 9.38
C VAL A 86 3.03 -8.26 8.85
N VAL A 87 4.29 -8.45 9.20
CA VAL A 87 5.41 -7.73 8.60
C VAL A 87 5.82 -8.45 7.32
N CYS A 88 5.88 -7.71 6.23
CA CYS A 88 6.34 -8.19 4.93
C CYS A 88 7.65 -7.52 4.56
N THR A 89 8.70 -8.30 4.32
CA THR A 89 10.00 -7.84 3.83
C THR A 89 10.18 -8.31 2.40
N VAL A 90 10.48 -7.37 1.50
CA VAL A 90 10.76 -7.66 0.09
C VAL A 90 12.25 -7.56 -0.14
N THR A 91 12.85 -8.64 -0.61
CA THR A 91 14.23 -8.69 -1.06
C THR A 91 14.30 -9.10 -2.52
N SER A 92 15.29 -8.59 -3.25
CA SER A 92 15.55 -9.00 -4.61
C SER A 92 17.03 -9.30 -4.84
N HIS A 93 17.32 -10.13 -5.81
CA HIS A 93 18.67 -10.42 -6.26
C HIS A 93 18.67 -10.86 -7.72
N ASN A 94 19.73 -10.53 -8.43
CA ASN A 94 19.94 -11.12 -9.76
C ASN A 94 20.37 -12.58 -9.58
N PRO A 95 19.72 -13.55 -10.23
CA PRO A 95 20.10 -14.97 -10.11
C PRO A 95 21.54 -15.30 -10.49
N ARG A 96 22.22 -14.38 -11.22
CA ARG A 96 23.60 -14.59 -11.70
C ARG A 96 24.66 -14.21 -10.67
N ASP A 97 24.42 -13.18 -9.84
CA ASP A 97 25.39 -12.70 -8.85
C ASP A 97 24.96 -12.98 -7.40
N GLN A 98 23.66 -13.25 -7.19
CA GLN A 98 23.04 -13.57 -5.91
C GLN A 98 23.22 -12.52 -4.79
N VAL A 99 23.64 -11.31 -5.14
CA VAL A 99 23.71 -10.19 -4.18
C VAL A 99 22.30 -9.79 -3.78
N ARG A 100 21.91 -10.07 -2.55
CA ARG A 100 20.57 -9.75 -2.02
C ARG A 100 20.49 -8.30 -1.61
N VAL A 101 19.35 -7.69 -1.95
CA VAL A 101 19.05 -6.30 -1.63
C VAL A 101 17.66 -6.24 -1.02
N THR A 102 17.51 -5.60 0.13
CA THR A 102 16.20 -5.27 0.69
C THR A 102 15.63 -4.07 -0.06
N ASN A 103 14.45 -4.25 -0.64
CA ASN A 103 13.76 -3.22 -1.44
C ASN A 103 12.80 -2.41 -0.59
N THR A 104 12.04 -3.08 0.28
CA THR A 104 11.06 -2.45 1.17
C THR A 104 10.64 -3.39 2.29
N GLN A 105 10.08 -2.80 3.34
CA GLN A 105 9.40 -3.50 4.41
C GLN A 105 8.11 -2.75 4.75
N CYS A 106 7.06 -3.47 5.12
CA CYS A 106 5.81 -2.86 5.55
C CYS A 106 5.01 -3.77 6.48
N LEU A 107 4.09 -3.16 7.23
CA LEU A 107 3.14 -3.85 8.09
C LEU A 107 1.77 -3.90 7.43
N LEU A 108 1.18 -5.09 7.36
CA LEU A 108 -0.21 -5.29 6.93
C LEU A 108 -1.07 -5.76 8.09
N VAL A 109 -2.35 -5.43 8.04
CA VAL A 109 -3.36 -5.95 8.98
C VAL A 109 -4.38 -6.74 8.20
N PHE A 110 -4.52 -8.00 8.56
CA PHE A 110 -5.54 -8.89 8.03
C PHE A 110 -6.63 -9.14 9.07
N VAL A 111 -7.85 -9.38 8.60
CA VAL A 111 -8.97 -9.80 9.43
C VAL A 111 -9.41 -11.19 8.97
N ALA A 112 -9.38 -12.15 9.90
CA ALA A 112 -9.84 -13.52 9.63
C ALA A 112 -11.37 -13.55 9.54
N MET A 113 -11.89 -14.28 8.56
CA MET A 113 -13.32 -14.37 8.25
C MET A 113 -13.78 -15.82 8.32
N ASP A 114 -14.96 -16.04 8.88
CA ASP A 114 -15.63 -17.34 8.85
C ASP A 114 -16.31 -17.61 7.48
N SER A 115 -16.99 -18.76 7.39
CA SER A 115 -17.74 -19.16 6.19
C SER A 115 -18.89 -18.22 5.85
N ASP A 116 -19.42 -17.48 6.83
CA ASP A 116 -20.51 -16.52 6.64
C ASP A 116 -19.97 -15.11 6.29
N GLY A 117 -18.65 -14.97 6.17
CA GLY A 117 -17.99 -13.70 5.88
C GLY A 117 -17.96 -12.73 7.06
N LYS A 118 -18.03 -13.23 8.29
CA LYS A 118 -17.92 -12.44 9.51
C LYS A 118 -16.53 -12.59 10.14
N PRO A 119 -16.02 -11.54 10.83
CA PRO A 119 -14.77 -11.65 11.55
C PRO A 119 -14.79 -12.77 12.61
N THR A 120 -13.79 -13.67 12.56
CA THR A 120 -13.69 -14.83 13.44
C THR A 120 -12.41 -14.75 14.31
N PRO A 121 -12.44 -15.29 15.55
CA PRO A 121 -11.28 -15.28 16.43
C PRO A 121 -10.08 -16.01 15.79
N VAL A 122 -8.88 -15.49 16.08
CA VAL A 122 -7.61 -16.08 15.67
C VAL A 122 -6.81 -16.57 16.87
N PRO A 123 -5.93 -17.57 16.70
CA PRO A 123 -5.02 -17.98 17.76
C PRO A 123 -4.14 -16.82 18.25
N PRO A 124 -3.85 -16.70 19.55
CA PRO A 124 -2.95 -15.69 20.06
C PRO A 124 -1.53 -15.89 19.54
N PHE A 125 -0.83 -14.79 19.26
CA PHE A 125 0.59 -14.80 18.95
C PHE A 125 1.40 -14.64 20.24
N GLU A 126 2.33 -15.56 20.48
CA GLU A 126 3.26 -15.53 21.61
C GLU A 126 4.68 -15.43 21.06
N PRO A 127 5.42 -14.32 21.37
CA PRO A 127 6.80 -14.14 20.92
C PRO A 127 7.73 -15.18 21.58
N GLU A 128 8.60 -15.80 20.79
CA GLU A 128 9.56 -16.82 21.27
C GLU A 128 11.00 -16.28 21.37
N ASP A 129 11.36 -15.31 20.52
CA ASP A 129 12.69 -14.70 20.49
C ASP A 129 12.65 -13.18 20.69
N ASP A 130 13.83 -12.54 20.73
CA ASP A 130 13.97 -11.11 20.98
C ASP A 130 13.41 -10.29 19.81
N TRP A 131 13.65 -10.71 18.56
CA TRP A 131 13.13 -10.05 17.38
C TRP A 131 11.58 -10.05 17.37
N GLU A 132 10.98 -11.20 17.67
CA GLU A 132 9.51 -11.32 17.76
C GLU A 132 8.93 -10.43 18.86
N ARG A 133 9.63 -10.30 20.00
CA ARG A 133 9.22 -9.40 21.10
C ARG A 133 9.26 -7.95 20.65
N GLU A 134 10.33 -7.52 20.03
CA GLU A 134 10.50 -6.15 19.52
C GLU A 134 9.44 -5.80 18.47
N GLU A 135 9.21 -6.68 17.49
CA GLU A 135 8.21 -6.46 16.44
C GLU A 135 6.77 -6.50 17.01
N ASN A 136 6.50 -7.34 18.01
CA ASN A 136 5.20 -7.38 18.68
C ASN A 136 4.92 -6.06 19.44
N GLU A 137 5.87 -5.56 20.20
CA GLU A 137 5.76 -4.27 20.91
C GLU A 137 5.57 -3.12 19.90
N ARG A 138 6.36 -3.11 18.84
CA ARG A 138 6.26 -2.12 17.75
C ARG A 138 4.87 -2.15 17.10
N ALA A 139 4.35 -3.33 16.78
CA ALA A 139 3.02 -3.50 16.21
C ALA A 139 1.91 -2.95 17.10
N GLN A 140 2.06 -3.06 18.43
CA GLN A 140 1.12 -2.48 19.40
C GLN A 140 1.19 -0.94 19.41
N VAL A 141 2.40 -0.37 19.44
CA VAL A 141 2.62 1.09 19.40
C VAL A 141 2.05 1.68 18.10
N LEU A 142 2.35 1.07 16.95
CA LEU A 142 1.85 1.50 15.65
C LEU A 142 0.31 1.43 15.53
N THR A 143 -0.37 0.64 16.38
CA THR A 143 -1.84 0.61 16.40
C THR A 143 -2.45 1.94 16.81
N ALA A 144 -1.83 2.67 17.75
CA ALA A 144 -2.32 3.99 18.20
C ALA A 144 -2.12 5.03 17.09
N VAL A 145 -0.94 5.06 16.48
CA VAL A 145 -0.62 6.03 15.42
C VAL A 145 -1.46 5.79 14.15
N ARG A 146 -1.75 4.52 13.81
CA ARG A 146 -2.70 4.22 12.73
C ARG A 146 -4.06 4.85 12.94
N ARG A 147 -4.59 4.84 14.16
CA ARG A 147 -5.87 5.48 14.46
C ARG A 147 -5.80 6.99 14.22
N GLU A 148 -4.70 7.63 14.61
CA GLU A 148 -4.49 9.06 14.37
C GLU A 148 -4.44 9.39 12.87
N VAL A 149 -3.74 8.56 12.06
CA VAL A 149 -3.74 8.69 10.60
C VAL A 149 -5.15 8.47 10.03
N ASP A 150 -5.85 7.43 10.49
CA ASP A 150 -7.21 7.11 10.04
C ASP A 150 -8.18 8.26 10.33
N ASP A 151 -8.10 8.85 11.52
CA ASP A 151 -8.94 9.98 11.93
C ASP A 151 -8.63 11.22 11.09
N ALA A 152 -7.35 11.52 10.84
CA ALA A 152 -6.93 12.60 9.96
C ALA A 152 -7.42 12.39 8.52
N MET A 153 -7.29 11.17 7.98
CA MET A 153 -7.76 10.83 6.63
C MET A 153 -9.28 10.92 6.50
N ALA A 154 -10.03 10.59 7.55
CA ALA A 154 -11.50 10.68 7.55
C ALA A 154 -12.01 12.13 7.51
N LEU A 155 -11.21 13.09 7.93
CA LEU A 155 -11.55 14.52 7.88
C LEU A 155 -11.37 15.13 6.48
N GLN A 156 -10.72 14.42 5.55
CA GLN A 156 -10.48 14.94 4.22
C GLN A 156 -11.77 14.94 3.38
N VAL A 157 -12.12 16.09 2.85
CA VAL A 157 -13.28 16.27 1.98
C VAL A 157 -12.83 16.42 0.53
N TYR A 158 -13.46 15.65 -0.34
CA TYR A 158 -13.27 15.73 -1.78
C TYR A 158 -14.53 16.29 -2.45
N SER A 159 -14.38 17.36 -3.21
CA SER A 159 -15.44 17.89 -4.05
C SER A 159 -14.93 18.14 -5.47
N GLU A 160 -15.83 18.57 -6.34
CA GLU A 160 -15.48 19.00 -7.70
C GLU A 160 -14.93 20.45 -7.74
N ALA A 161 -14.97 21.17 -6.61
CA ALA A 161 -14.50 22.55 -6.47
C ALA A 161 -12.97 22.60 -6.27
N THR A 162 -12.20 22.01 -7.17
CA THR A 162 -10.73 21.98 -7.16
C THR A 162 -10.17 22.38 -8.51
N GLU A 163 -9.03 23.09 -8.51
CA GLU A 163 -8.21 23.39 -9.71
C GLU A 163 -6.91 22.61 -9.73
N THR A 164 -6.72 21.66 -8.80
CA THR A 164 -5.49 20.86 -8.75
C THR A 164 -5.38 19.92 -9.96
N CYS A 165 -4.14 19.48 -10.24
CA CYS A 165 -3.91 18.40 -11.18
C CYS A 165 -4.60 17.12 -10.67
N ARG A 166 -5.53 16.59 -11.47
CA ARG A 166 -6.41 15.47 -11.12
C ARG A 166 -6.55 14.50 -12.28
N GLU A 167 -6.61 13.22 -11.96
CA GLU A 167 -6.94 12.14 -12.89
C GLU A 167 -7.97 11.22 -12.26
N THR A 168 -8.93 10.79 -13.05
CA THR A 168 -9.96 9.84 -12.63
C THR A 168 -9.98 8.66 -13.59
N LEU A 169 -9.66 7.47 -13.07
CA LEU A 169 -9.82 6.22 -13.79
C LEU A 169 -11.17 5.59 -13.44
N ARG A 170 -11.89 5.11 -14.46
CA ARG A 170 -13.18 4.45 -14.25
C ARG A 170 -13.28 3.21 -15.12
N PHE A 171 -13.54 2.06 -14.49
CA PHE A 171 -13.59 0.75 -15.16
C PHE A 171 -14.42 -0.25 -14.36
N LEU A 172 -14.61 -1.46 -14.89
CA LEU A 172 -15.23 -2.57 -14.18
C LEU A 172 -14.14 -3.46 -13.57
N ALA A 173 -14.34 -3.88 -12.30
CA ALA A 173 -13.50 -4.89 -11.68
C ALA A 173 -13.60 -6.21 -12.47
N ALA A 174 -12.46 -6.64 -13.03
CA ALA A 174 -12.41 -7.78 -13.92
C ALA A 174 -12.45 -9.13 -13.16
N PRO A 175 -12.93 -10.21 -13.77
CA PRO A 175 -12.86 -11.55 -13.16
C PRO A 175 -11.44 -12.01 -12.81
N THR A 176 -10.43 -11.49 -13.48
CA THR A 176 -9.00 -11.74 -13.20
C THR A 176 -8.51 -11.10 -11.90
N ASP A 177 -9.25 -10.14 -11.36
CA ASP A 177 -8.85 -9.38 -10.17
C ASP A 177 -9.32 -10.07 -8.87
N VAL A 178 -9.89 -11.27 -8.97
CA VAL A 178 -10.50 -12.01 -7.86
C VAL A 178 -9.46 -12.51 -6.85
N ASN A 179 -9.81 -12.43 -5.57
CA ASN A 179 -9.11 -13.09 -4.49
C ASN A 179 -9.75 -14.46 -4.15
N TRP A 180 -9.17 -15.17 -3.19
CA TRP A 180 -9.66 -16.51 -2.78
C TRP A 180 -11.05 -16.51 -2.14
N GLY A 181 -11.57 -15.34 -1.73
CA GLY A 181 -12.93 -15.17 -1.18
C GLY A 181 -13.94 -14.60 -2.17
N GLY A 182 -13.64 -14.59 -3.47
CA GLY A 182 -14.56 -14.13 -4.52
C GLY A 182 -14.74 -12.61 -4.61
N LYS A 183 -13.85 -11.83 -3.98
CA LYS A 183 -13.83 -10.37 -3.99
C LYS A 183 -12.61 -9.87 -4.76
N VAL A 184 -12.52 -8.56 -4.99
CA VAL A 184 -11.30 -7.98 -5.58
C VAL A 184 -10.14 -8.12 -4.60
N HIS A 185 -8.97 -8.51 -5.11
CA HIS A 185 -7.74 -8.65 -4.34
C HIS A 185 -7.19 -7.27 -3.94
N GLY A 186 -6.80 -7.08 -2.67
CA GLY A 186 -6.28 -5.80 -2.17
C GLY A 186 -5.07 -5.29 -2.95
N GLY A 187 -4.18 -6.19 -3.37
CA GLY A 187 -3.02 -5.87 -4.19
C GLY A 187 -3.38 -5.22 -5.53
N TYR A 188 -4.46 -5.66 -6.21
CA TYR A 188 -4.92 -5.02 -7.45
C TYR A 188 -5.47 -3.62 -7.19
N VAL A 189 -6.22 -3.44 -6.11
CA VAL A 189 -6.70 -2.09 -5.73
C VAL A 189 -5.52 -1.14 -5.51
N MET A 190 -4.49 -1.59 -4.79
CA MET A 190 -3.26 -0.82 -4.59
C MET A 190 -2.53 -0.54 -5.91
N HIS A 191 -2.49 -1.49 -6.84
CA HIS A 191 -1.92 -1.29 -8.17
C HIS A 191 -2.64 -0.18 -8.96
N TRP A 192 -3.98 -0.17 -8.96
CA TRP A 192 -4.77 0.88 -9.61
C TRP A 192 -4.53 2.26 -9.00
N ILE A 193 -4.42 2.30 -7.68
CA ILE A 193 -4.09 3.51 -6.91
C ILE A 193 -2.73 4.07 -7.33
N MET A 194 -1.71 3.20 -7.37
CA MET A 194 -0.36 3.59 -7.82
C MET A 194 -0.35 4.07 -9.26
N THR A 195 -1.16 3.47 -10.13
CA THR A 195 -1.29 3.87 -11.53
C THR A 195 -1.91 5.26 -11.66
N ALA A 196 -3.04 5.50 -10.99
CA ALA A 196 -3.72 6.79 -11.03
C ALA A 196 -2.85 7.92 -10.44
N GLY A 197 -2.18 7.67 -9.32
CA GLY A 197 -1.27 8.63 -8.71
C GLY A 197 -0.08 8.97 -9.60
N LYS A 198 0.48 7.97 -10.29
CA LYS A 198 1.57 8.18 -11.25
C LYS A 198 1.15 9.10 -12.40
N LEU A 199 -0.06 8.90 -12.94
CA LEU A 199 -0.59 9.76 -14.01
C LEU A 199 -0.66 11.22 -13.57
N VAL A 200 -1.12 11.50 -12.35
CA VAL A 200 -1.15 12.86 -11.80
C VAL A 200 0.26 13.43 -11.67
N ALA A 201 1.19 12.69 -11.09
CA ALA A 201 2.55 13.14 -10.87
C ALA A 201 3.28 13.44 -12.19
N GLU A 202 3.24 12.54 -13.16
CA GLU A 202 3.89 12.71 -14.46
C GLU A 202 3.24 13.84 -15.30
N ARG A 203 1.92 13.97 -15.23
CA ARG A 203 1.20 15.07 -15.87
C ARG A 203 1.55 16.43 -15.26
N TYR A 204 1.69 16.51 -13.92
CA TYR A 204 2.05 17.75 -13.25
C TYR A 204 3.51 18.17 -13.55
N PHE A 205 4.42 17.22 -13.44
CA PHE A 205 5.85 17.44 -13.65
C PHE A 205 6.22 17.57 -15.14
N HIS A 206 5.41 17.02 -16.07
CA HIS A 206 5.70 16.85 -17.49
C HIS A 206 6.94 15.99 -17.77
N GLY A 207 7.17 14.98 -16.94
CA GLY A 207 8.32 14.09 -17.01
C GLY A 207 8.10 12.83 -16.18
N HIS A 208 9.17 12.10 -15.94
CA HIS A 208 9.10 10.85 -15.20
C HIS A 208 9.01 11.08 -13.69
N ALA A 209 8.13 10.31 -13.04
CA ALA A 209 7.98 10.31 -11.59
C ALA A 209 8.00 8.87 -11.04
N ARG A 210 8.74 8.67 -9.95
CA ARG A 210 8.84 7.39 -9.26
C ARG A 210 8.17 7.50 -7.89
N ALA A 211 7.32 6.54 -7.55
CA ALA A 211 6.78 6.45 -6.20
C ALA A 211 7.91 6.10 -5.22
N THR A 212 8.05 6.88 -4.18
CA THR A 212 9.03 6.71 -3.10
C THR A 212 8.38 6.35 -1.79
N TYR A 213 7.12 6.71 -1.62
CA TYR A 213 6.34 6.40 -0.44
C TYR A 213 4.88 6.11 -0.82
N ALA A 214 4.29 5.15 -0.15
CA ALA A 214 2.86 4.89 -0.18
C ALA A 214 2.38 4.49 1.22
N GLY A 215 1.26 5.03 1.68
CA GLY A 215 0.83 4.67 3.01
C GLY A 215 -0.58 5.06 3.37
N GLY A 216 -1.08 4.40 4.45
CA GLY A 216 -2.41 4.61 4.94
C GLY A 216 -3.50 3.99 4.06
N PHE A 217 -3.22 2.86 3.39
CA PHE A 217 -4.27 2.14 2.67
C PHE A 217 -5.21 1.48 3.68
N ARG A 218 -6.34 2.09 3.90
CA ARG A 218 -7.40 1.50 4.71
C ARG A 218 -8.54 1.02 3.81
N PHE A 219 -8.87 -0.25 3.93
CA PHE A 219 -10.00 -0.85 3.22
C PHE A 219 -11.24 -0.80 4.11
N TYR A 220 -12.19 0.09 3.76
CA TYR A 220 -13.41 0.31 4.54
C TYR A 220 -14.47 -0.75 4.27
N ARG A 221 -14.45 -1.31 3.06
CA ARG A 221 -15.42 -2.31 2.60
C ARG A 221 -14.88 -3.17 1.47
N PRO A 222 -15.42 -4.37 1.28
CA PRO A 222 -15.07 -5.21 0.15
C PRO A 222 -15.55 -4.58 -1.17
N MET A 223 -14.81 -4.87 -2.23
CA MET A 223 -15.16 -4.58 -3.62
C MET A 223 -15.46 -5.91 -4.32
N TYR A 224 -16.49 -5.95 -5.14
CA TYR A 224 -16.93 -7.15 -5.81
C TYR A 224 -16.51 -7.16 -7.28
N ILE A 225 -16.34 -8.37 -7.82
CA ILE A 225 -16.10 -8.54 -9.26
C ILE A 225 -17.33 -8.06 -10.04
N GLY A 226 -17.11 -7.22 -11.06
CA GLY A 226 -18.16 -6.58 -11.83
C GLY A 226 -18.64 -5.24 -11.29
N ASP A 227 -18.18 -4.81 -10.11
CA ASP A 227 -18.43 -3.44 -9.63
C ASP A 227 -17.78 -2.42 -10.56
N ILE A 228 -18.42 -1.26 -10.72
CA ILE A 228 -17.73 -0.06 -11.20
C ILE A 228 -16.71 0.34 -10.14
N VAL A 229 -15.48 0.58 -10.59
CA VAL A 229 -14.40 1.15 -9.81
C VAL A 229 -14.08 2.54 -10.32
N GLU A 230 -14.01 3.49 -9.43
CA GLU A 230 -13.55 4.84 -9.71
C GLU A 230 -12.36 5.16 -8.81
N VAL A 231 -11.24 5.48 -9.43
CA VAL A 231 -9.98 5.85 -8.74
C VAL A 231 -9.70 7.32 -9.06
N ASP A 232 -9.89 8.19 -8.10
CA ASP A 232 -9.69 9.64 -8.21
C ASP A 232 -8.39 10.02 -7.52
N ALA A 233 -7.41 10.49 -8.28
CA ALA A 233 -6.11 10.92 -7.81
C ALA A 233 -5.95 12.43 -7.97
N ARG A 234 -5.42 13.11 -6.93
CA ARG A 234 -5.26 14.56 -6.89
C ARG A 234 -3.92 14.95 -6.29
N LEU A 235 -3.23 15.88 -6.93
CA LEU A 235 -2.06 16.53 -6.33
C LEU A 235 -2.54 17.38 -5.15
N ILE A 236 -1.94 17.20 -3.98
CA ILE A 236 -2.32 17.93 -2.76
C ILE A 236 -1.19 18.74 -2.14
N TYR A 237 0.08 18.46 -2.50
CA TYR A 237 1.23 19.17 -1.99
C TYR A 237 2.48 18.89 -2.81
N THR A 238 3.44 19.83 -2.85
CA THR A 238 4.75 19.63 -3.46
C THR A 238 5.85 20.22 -2.57
N GLU A 239 6.98 19.51 -2.46
CA GLU A 239 8.17 19.97 -1.74
C GLU A 239 9.44 19.43 -2.40
N GLY A 240 10.36 20.33 -2.80
CA GLY A 240 11.58 19.90 -3.51
C GLY A 240 11.27 19.05 -4.76
N PRO A 241 11.74 17.83 -4.83
CA PRO A 241 11.41 16.90 -5.93
C PRO A 241 10.10 16.14 -5.70
N GLU A 242 9.45 16.28 -4.56
CA GLU A 242 8.32 15.45 -4.14
C GLU A 242 6.96 16.03 -4.54
N MET A 243 6.07 15.14 -4.95
CA MET A 243 4.66 15.40 -5.27
C MET A 243 3.80 14.47 -4.43
N HIS A 244 3.01 15.03 -3.53
CA HIS A 244 2.06 14.28 -2.70
C HIS A 244 0.73 14.18 -3.40
N VAL A 245 0.30 12.95 -3.67
CA VAL A 245 -0.93 12.66 -4.38
C VAL A 245 -1.88 11.91 -3.46
N SER A 246 -3.03 12.48 -3.22
CA SER A 246 -4.12 11.78 -2.53
C SER A 246 -4.94 10.99 -3.52
N VAL A 247 -5.24 9.73 -3.19
CA VAL A 247 -6.01 8.85 -4.06
C VAL A 247 -7.20 8.29 -3.30
N TYR A 248 -8.37 8.46 -3.90
CA TYR A 248 -9.65 8.08 -3.35
C TYR A 248 -10.32 7.05 -4.26
N VAL A 249 -10.68 5.90 -3.73
CA VAL A 249 -11.31 4.82 -4.50
C VAL A 249 -12.75 4.63 -4.05
N ARG A 250 -13.65 4.64 -5.01
CA ARG A 250 -15.07 4.34 -4.82
C ARG A 250 -15.47 3.15 -5.69
N SER A 251 -16.40 2.34 -5.22
CA SER A 251 -16.95 1.23 -6.01
C SER A 251 -18.44 1.02 -5.74
N GLY A 252 -19.10 0.35 -6.66
CA GLY A 252 -20.52 0.02 -6.54
C GLY A 252 -21.07 -0.78 -7.71
N ASP A 253 -22.29 -1.30 -7.56
CA ASP A 253 -23.00 -2.03 -8.62
C ASP A 253 -23.20 -1.11 -9.84
N PRO A 254 -22.80 -1.52 -11.05
CA PRO A 254 -22.99 -0.75 -12.28
C PRO A 254 -24.46 -0.41 -12.60
N ARG A 255 -25.40 -1.13 -12.01
CA ARG A 255 -26.83 -0.87 -12.12
C ARG A 255 -27.36 0.10 -11.05
N GLY A 256 -26.54 0.40 -10.05
CA GLY A 256 -26.83 1.36 -8.99
C GLY A 256 -26.51 2.80 -9.41
N THR A 257 -26.92 3.75 -8.58
CA THR A 257 -26.71 5.19 -8.80
C THR A 257 -25.58 5.77 -7.98
N GLU A 258 -25.09 5.02 -6.97
CA GLU A 258 -24.13 5.55 -5.99
C GLU A 258 -22.88 4.66 -5.92
N LEU A 259 -21.72 5.31 -5.92
CA LEU A 259 -20.45 4.68 -5.58
C LEU A 259 -20.11 4.98 -4.11
N GLN A 260 -19.64 3.95 -3.43
CA GLN A 260 -19.29 4.06 -2.01
C GLN A 260 -17.78 4.00 -1.83
N THR A 261 -17.25 4.74 -0.84
CA THR A 261 -15.83 4.74 -0.52
C THR A 261 -15.35 3.34 -0.16
N THR A 262 -14.32 2.90 -0.88
CA THR A 262 -13.68 1.59 -0.67
C THR A 262 -12.35 1.75 0.05
N THR A 263 -11.50 2.68 -0.40
CA THR A 263 -10.22 2.97 0.23
C THR A 263 -9.76 4.39 -0.10
N HIS A 264 -8.84 4.88 0.72
CA HIS A 264 -8.22 6.18 0.57
C HIS A 264 -6.76 6.09 1.05
N CYS A 265 -5.84 6.76 0.36
CA CYS A 265 -4.43 6.79 0.74
C CYS A 265 -3.71 8.02 0.17
N THR A 266 -2.47 8.22 0.60
CA THR A 266 -1.57 9.21 0.02
C THR A 266 -0.30 8.53 -0.50
N ILE A 267 0.16 8.94 -1.68
CA ILE A 267 1.39 8.45 -2.29
C ILE A 267 2.30 9.65 -2.55
N VAL A 268 3.60 9.49 -2.30
CA VAL A 268 4.61 10.46 -2.66
C VAL A 268 5.34 9.96 -3.90
N TYR A 269 5.39 10.82 -4.91
CA TYR A 269 6.15 10.60 -6.13
C TYR A 269 7.30 11.60 -6.18
N THR A 270 8.49 11.12 -6.50
CA THR A 270 9.68 11.94 -6.70
C THR A 270 9.93 12.10 -8.18
N ALA A 271 10.08 13.36 -8.63
CA ALA A 271 10.42 13.68 -10.01
C ALA A 271 11.85 13.24 -10.34
N ARG A 272 12.03 12.64 -11.51
CA ARG A 272 13.30 12.03 -11.96
C ARG A 272 13.67 12.51 -13.34
N ASP A 273 14.96 12.74 -13.57
CA ASP A 273 15.52 12.99 -14.89
C ASP A 273 15.76 11.67 -15.68
N GLU A 274 16.42 11.79 -16.83
CA GLU A 274 16.72 10.63 -17.70
C GLU A 274 17.75 9.67 -17.06
N GLU A 275 18.60 10.17 -16.15
CA GLU A 275 19.63 9.40 -15.44
C GLU A 275 19.12 8.88 -14.07
N ASP A 276 17.81 9.00 -13.80
CA ASP A 276 17.12 8.66 -12.53
C ASP A 276 17.56 9.55 -11.34
N GLY A 277 18.14 10.72 -11.61
CA GLY A 277 18.45 11.75 -10.62
C GLY A 277 17.18 12.48 -10.14
N GLU A 278 17.19 12.98 -8.89
CA GLU A 278 16.09 13.78 -8.36
C GLU A 278 16.15 15.21 -8.93
N VAL A 279 15.00 15.70 -9.39
CA VAL A 279 14.88 17.06 -9.88
C VAL A 279 13.73 17.79 -9.20
N PRO A 280 13.91 19.08 -8.82
CA PRO A 280 12.86 19.83 -8.18
C PRO A 280 11.67 20.05 -9.11
N VAL A 281 10.47 19.96 -8.54
CA VAL A 281 9.23 20.29 -9.24
C VAL A 281 8.84 21.75 -8.98
N ARG A 282 8.05 22.32 -9.90
CA ARG A 282 7.45 23.65 -9.64
C ARG A 282 6.57 23.56 -8.39
N PRO A 283 6.60 24.56 -7.49
CA PRO A 283 5.68 24.58 -6.35
C PRO A 283 4.23 24.63 -6.81
N TRP A 284 3.40 23.75 -6.23
CA TRP A 284 1.96 23.85 -6.37
C TRP A 284 1.43 24.92 -5.40
N VAL A 285 0.66 25.87 -5.94
CA VAL A 285 0.08 26.96 -5.16
C VAL A 285 -1.44 26.81 -5.15
N PRO A 286 -2.05 26.40 -4.03
CA PRO A 286 -3.49 26.24 -3.93
C PRO A 286 -4.21 27.59 -3.98
N ARG A 287 -5.22 27.71 -4.83
CA ARG A 287 -5.97 28.96 -5.02
C ARG A 287 -7.35 28.90 -4.36
N LEU A 288 -8.03 27.76 -4.48
CA LEU A 288 -9.37 27.58 -3.95
C LEU A 288 -9.33 27.17 -2.47
N PRO A 289 -10.43 27.44 -1.71
CA PRO A 289 -10.52 27.02 -0.31
C PRO A 289 -10.32 25.50 -0.11
N GLU A 290 -10.86 24.68 -1.01
CA GLU A 290 -10.68 23.23 -0.99
C GLU A 290 -9.21 22.85 -1.18
N ASP A 291 -8.54 23.40 -2.18
CA ASP A 291 -7.14 23.12 -2.47
C ASP A 291 -6.24 23.50 -1.27
N ARG A 292 -6.53 24.62 -0.59
CA ARG A 292 -5.83 24.99 0.65
C ARG A 292 -6.10 24.04 1.82
N ALA A 293 -7.31 23.46 1.86
CA ALA A 293 -7.64 22.45 2.86
C ALA A 293 -6.89 21.14 2.58
N LEU A 294 -6.76 20.74 1.32
CA LEU A 294 -5.95 19.58 0.90
C LEU A 294 -4.47 19.76 1.21
N GLU A 295 -3.91 20.96 0.95
CA GLU A 295 -2.52 21.27 1.30
C GLU A 295 -2.27 21.17 2.81
N ARG A 296 -3.11 21.80 3.65
CA ARG A 296 -2.99 21.69 5.11
C ARG A 296 -3.06 20.25 5.58
N HIS A 297 -4.01 19.49 5.05
CA HIS A 297 -4.13 18.06 5.36
C HIS A 297 -2.87 17.27 5.00
N ALA A 298 -2.23 17.58 3.85
CA ALA A 298 -0.96 16.95 3.49
C ALA A 298 0.14 17.26 4.50
N VAL A 299 0.26 18.52 4.92
CA VAL A 299 1.25 18.95 5.93
C VAL A 299 1.00 18.26 7.27
N ASP A 300 -0.26 18.22 7.74
CA ASP A 300 -0.64 17.53 8.98
C ASP A 300 -0.27 16.02 8.92
N LEU A 301 -0.53 15.36 7.79
CA LEU A 301 -0.16 13.96 7.59
C LEU A 301 1.37 13.74 7.57
N ILE A 302 2.13 14.65 6.98
CA ILE A 302 3.59 14.61 7.00
C ILE A 302 4.08 14.71 8.46
N GLU A 303 3.52 15.60 9.26
CA GLU A 303 3.87 15.73 10.68
C GLU A 303 3.54 14.46 11.48
N ILE A 304 2.35 13.89 11.31
CA ILE A 304 1.96 12.62 11.95
C ILE A 304 2.94 11.50 11.55
N ARG A 305 3.26 11.39 10.27
CA ARG A 305 4.14 10.36 9.71
C ARG A 305 5.60 10.52 10.15
N SER A 306 6.08 11.74 10.32
CA SER A 306 7.45 11.99 10.82
C SER A 306 7.68 11.40 12.22
N ARG A 307 6.61 11.25 13.00
CA ARG A 307 6.63 10.55 14.30
C ARG A 307 6.68 9.03 14.14
N LEU A 308 6.18 8.48 13.01
CA LEU A 308 6.26 7.05 12.68
C LEU A 308 7.66 6.62 12.28
N GLY A 309 8.39 7.42 11.49
CA GLY A 309 9.73 7.09 11.02
C GLY A 309 10.78 6.88 12.12
N ARG A 310 10.50 7.31 13.35
CA ARG A 310 11.31 6.97 14.53
C ARG A 310 11.05 5.55 15.06
N ASN A 311 10.00 4.89 14.57
CA ASN A 311 9.53 3.56 14.98
C ASN A 311 9.46 2.58 13.79
N GLU A 312 10.04 2.95 12.63
CA GLU A 312 10.10 2.02 11.49
C GLU A 312 11.07 0.86 11.77
N PRO A 313 10.79 -0.32 11.19
CA PRO A 313 11.63 -1.49 11.36
C PRO A 313 13.08 -1.15 10.98
N HIS A 314 14.04 -1.50 11.83
CA HIS A 314 15.45 -1.44 11.44
C HIS A 314 15.66 -2.33 10.22
N GLU A 315 16.47 -1.85 9.26
CA GLU A 315 16.96 -2.72 8.20
C GLU A 315 17.53 -4.00 8.87
N PRO A 316 17.10 -5.21 8.42
CA PRO A 316 17.72 -6.41 8.93
C PRO A 316 19.21 -6.28 8.65
N HIS A 317 20.03 -6.39 9.70
CA HIS A 317 21.47 -6.44 9.55
C HIS A 317 21.78 -7.52 8.50
N ALA A 318 22.43 -7.10 7.41
CA ALA A 318 23.00 -8.02 6.44
C ALA A 318 24.10 -8.77 7.16
N ASP A 319 23.86 -10.04 7.51
CA ASP A 319 24.90 -11.02 7.86
C ASP A 319 25.57 -11.55 6.59
#